data_9484a1497794cc91ed06fb5dae865844
#
_entry.id   9484a1497794cc91ed06fb5dae865844
#
_cell.length_a   1.000
_cell.length_b   1.000
_cell.length_c   1.000
_cell.angle_alpha   90.00
_cell.angle_beta   90.00
_cell.angle_gamma   90.00
#
_symmetry.space_group_name_H-M   'P 1'
#
loop_
_entity.id
_entity.type
_entity.pdbx_description
1 polymer ?
#
loop_
_entity_poly.entity_id
_entity_poly.type
_entity_poly.pdbx_seq_one_letter_code
_entity_poly.pdbx_strand_id
1 'polypeptide(L)'
;MRWRLIAAFVGVTIVILAAQDIPLSRYLRTVETERVLASIQRDAFILAGTSEDALSGEGTATSEQDQNALQSTVDIYRTRTGARVVVTDELGIAVAVSGDEARRGDDFSTRPEIAAALNGTPSAGRRSSETLGGDIVYVAVPVLSGALPVGVVR
;
A
#
# COMPACT_ATOMS: atom_id res chain seq x y z
N MET A 1 42.90 -42.66 -2.65
CA MET A 1 42.79 -41.75 -1.49
C MET A 1 42.58 -40.27 -1.88
N ARG A 2 43.22 -39.77 -2.92
CA ARG A 2 43.12 -38.35 -3.34
C ARG A 2 41.70 -37.87 -3.69
N TRP A 3 40.88 -38.72 -4.31
CA TRP A 3 39.50 -38.34 -4.71
C TRP A 3 38.57 -38.13 -3.52
N ARG A 4 38.78 -38.89 -2.42
CA ARG A 4 37.98 -38.73 -1.20
C ARG A 4 38.28 -37.43 -0.48
N LEU A 5 39.53 -36.94 -0.53
CA LEU A 5 39.93 -35.63 0.02
C LEU A 5 39.36 -34.50 -0.80
N ILE A 6 39.39 -34.59 -2.14
CA ILE A 6 38.81 -33.58 -3.05
C ILE A 6 37.31 -33.51 -2.83
N ALA A 7 36.61 -34.63 -2.77
CA ALA A 7 35.17 -34.67 -2.51
C ALA A 7 34.79 -34.07 -1.14
N ALA A 8 35.57 -34.35 -0.10
CA ALA A 8 35.37 -33.77 1.22
C ALA A 8 35.58 -32.25 1.20
N PHE A 9 36.61 -31.75 0.52
CA PHE A 9 36.87 -30.33 0.41
C PHE A 9 35.77 -29.58 -0.38
N VAL A 10 35.35 -30.16 -1.51
CA VAL A 10 34.21 -29.63 -2.28
C VAL A 10 32.92 -29.62 -1.47
N GLY A 11 32.64 -30.69 -0.73
CA GLY A 11 31.47 -30.78 0.14
C GLY A 11 31.47 -29.69 1.23
N VAL A 12 32.60 -29.48 1.89
CA VAL A 12 32.73 -28.40 2.90
C VAL A 12 32.57 -27.03 2.28
N THR A 13 33.14 -26.80 1.11
CA THR A 13 33.00 -25.52 0.41
C THR A 13 31.55 -25.23 0.04
N ILE A 14 30.81 -26.22 -0.47
CA ILE A 14 29.39 -26.09 -0.80
C ILE A 14 28.56 -25.78 0.48
N VAL A 15 28.85 -26.45 1.59
CA VAL A 15 28.15 -26.19 2.86
C VAL A 15 28.41 -24.77 3.37
N ILE A 16 29.65 -24.29 3.26
CA ILE A 16 30.01 -22.92 3.67
C ILE A 16 29.30 -21.89 2.80
N LEU A 17 29.30 -22.08 1.47
CA LEU A 17 28.60 -21.21 0.54
C LEU A 17 27.09 -21.19 0.80
N ALA A 18 26.47 -22.35 0.97
CA ALA A 18 25.05 -22.44 1.28
C ALA A 18 24.68 -21.77 2.62
N ALA A 19 25.55 -21.92 3.62
CA ALA A 19 25.35 -21.29 4.93
C ALA A 19 25.44 -19.75 4.89
N GLN A 20 26.16 -19.20 3.94
CA GLN A 20 26.27 -17.74 3.74
C GLN A 20 25.15 -17.18 2.83
N ASP A 21 24.78 -17.90 1.79
CA ASP A 21 23.79 -17.41 0.81
C ASP A 21 22.35 -17.39 1.35
N ILE A 22 21.97 -18.36 2.18
CA ILE A 22 20.62 -18.47 2.72
C ILE A 22 20.23 -17.29 3.62
N PRO A 23 21.03 -16.88 4.62
CA PRO A 23 20.68 -15.74 5.49
C PRO A 23 20.74 -14.42 4.74
N LEU A 24 21.67 -14.25 3.81
CA LEU A 24 21.83 -13.01 3.05
C LEU A 24 20.62 -12.75 2.13
N SER A 25 20.16 -13.78 1.43
CA SER A 25 19.01 -13.66 0.53
C SER A 25 17.70 -13.36 1.29
N ARG A 26 17.53 -13.92 2.49
CA ARG A 26 16.38 -13.60 3.36
C ARG A 26 16.44 -12.16 3.89
N TYR A 27 17.60 -11.74 4.32
CA TYR A 27 17.81 -10.38 4.83
C TYR A 27 17.53 -9.31 3.75
N LEU A 28 18.04 -9.50 2.54
CA LEU A 28 17.81 -8.57 1.43
C LEU A 28 16.33 -8.44 1.07
N ARG A 29 15.58 -9.55 1.03
CA ARG A 29 14.14 -9.52 0.76
C ARG A 29 13.35 -8.76 1.83
N THR A 30 13.75 -8.87 3.09
CA THR A 30 13.08 -8.15 4.19
C THR A 30 13.33 -6.65 4.09
N VAL A 31 14.57 -6.23 3.85
CA VAL A 31 14.94 -4.81 3.73
C VAL A 31 14.27 -4.13 2.53
N GLU A 32 14.20 -4.81 1.39
CA GLU A 32 13.52 -4.28 0.20
C GLU A 32 12.03 -4.05 0.46
N THR A 33 11.39 -4.99 1.15
CA THR A 33 9.95 -4.87 1.46
C THR A 33 9.65 -3.73 2.43
N GLU A 34 10.48 -3.54 3.44
CA GLU A 34 10.32 -2.42 4.40
C GLU A 34 10.50 -1.07 3.71
N ARG A 35 11.44 -0.96 2.77
CA ARG A 35 11.64 0.26 1.96
C ARG A 35 10.43 0.58 1.10
N VAL A 36 9.88 -0.43 0.41
CA VAL A 36 8.68 -0.27 -0.41
C VAL A 36 7.50 0.16 0.45
N LEU A 37 7.28 -0.49 1.61
CA LEU A 37 6.21 -0.13 2.53
C LEU A 37 6.34 1.31 3.03
N ALA A 38 7.53 1.72 3.45
CA ALA A 38 7.80 3.09 3.91
C ALA A 38 7.60 4.13 2.79
N SER A 39 7.93 3.78 1.54
CA SER A 39 7.67 4.63 0.37
C SER A 39 6.18 4.80 0.12
N ILE A 40 5.43 3.70 0.07
CA ILE A 40 3.97 3.72 -0.15
C ILE A 40 3.27 4.48 0.98
N GLN A 41 3.72 4.31 2.22
CA GLN A 41 3.14 5.01 3.36
C GLN A 41 3.36 6.52 3.26
N ARG A 42 4.54 6.98 2.89
CA ARG A 42 4.82 8.40 2.67
C ARG A 42 3.94 8.97 1.56
N ASP A 43 3.85 8.26 0.43
CA ASP A 43 3.04 8.69 -0.70
C ASP A 43 1.54 8.75 -0.34
N ALA A 44 1.06 7.79 0.47
CA ALA A 44 -0.31 7.79 0.95
C ALA A 44 -0.61 9.02 1.84
N PHE A 45 0.33 9.43 2.70
CA PHE A 45 0.18 10.67 3.48
C PHE A 45 0.19 11.93 2.60
N ILE A 46 1.01 11.97 1.55
CA ILE A 46 1.01 13.09 0.60
C ILE A 46 -0.34 13.16 -0.13
N LEU A 47 -0.83 12.01 -0.62
CA LEU A 47 -2.15 11.93 -1.25
C LEU A 47 -3.27 12.32 -0.29
N ALA A 48 -3.20 11.90 0.97
CA ALA A 48 -4.18 12.27 1.99
C ALA A 48 -4.21 13.79 2.19
N GLY A 49 -3.06 14.45 2.31
CA GLY A 49 -2.98 15.91 2.41
C GLY A 49 -3.56 16.63 1.18
N THR A 50 -3.33 16.11 -0.02
CA THR A 50 -3.91 16.71 -1.25
C THR A 50 -5.40 16.41 -1.44
N SER A 51 -5.92 15.41 -0.73
CA SER A 51 -7.34 15.02 -0.78
C SER A 51 -8.19 15.76 0.26
N GLU A 52 -7.57 16.44 1.22
CA GLU A 52 -8.28 17.15 2.30
C GLU A 52 -9.25 18.18 1.75
N ASP A 53 -8.79 19.07 0.88
CA ASP A 53 -9.62 20.13 0.30
C ASP A 53 -10.84 19.58 -0.45
N ALA A 54 -10.66 18.44 -1.12
CA ALA A 54 -11.71 17.78 -1.86
C ALA A 54 -12.74 17.06 -0.98
N LEU A 55 -12.38 16.70 0.26
CA LEU A 55 -13.24 15.95 1.18
C LEU A 55 -13.83 16.83 2.28
N SER A 56 -13.15 17.93 2.66
CA SER A 56 -13.56 18.82 3.75
C SER A 56 -14.42 20.01 3.32
N GLY A 57 -14.82 20.07 2.05
CA GLY A 57 -15.61 21.19 1.50
C GLY A 57 -16.80 21.52 2.40
N GLU A 58 -16.77 22.73 3.02
CA GLU A 58 -17.85 23.27 3.84
C GLU A 58 -19.10 23.48 2.99
N GLY A 59 -20.02 22.56 3.11
CA GLY A 59 -21.39 22.71 2.60
C GLY A 59 -21.64 22.14 1.22
N THR A 60 -22.43 21.08 1.20
CA THR A 60 -23.02 20.38 0.05
C THR A 60 -22.01 19.68 -0.89
N ALA A 61 -21.94 18.37 -0.71
CA ALA A 61 -21.36 17.41 -1.64
C ALA A 61 -20.15 17.97 -2.41
N THR A 62 -18.97 17.46 -2.10
CA THR A 62 -17.73 17.68 -2.86
C THR A 62 -18.05 18.03 -4.30
N SER A 63 -17.69 19.25 -4.75
CA SER A 63 -18.11 19.69 -6.08
C SER A 63 -17.65 18.67 -7.12
N GLU A 64 -18.40 18.46 -8.19
CA GLU A 64 -17.99 17.54 -9.26
C GLU A 64 -16.59 17.88 -9.78
N GLN A 65 -16.21 19.14 -9.69
CA GLN A 65 -14.89 19.62 -10.09
C GLN A 65 -13.79 19.11 -9.16
N ASP A 66 -14.00 19.12 -7.85
CA ASP A 66 -13.05 18.62 -6.86
C ASP A 66 -12.91 17.09 -6.94
N GLN A 67 -14.01 16.39 -7.16
CA GLN A 67 -14.00 14.94 -7.39
C GLN A 67 -13.24 14.59 -8.67
N ASN A 68 -13.38 15.34 -9.75
CA ASN A 68 -12.66 15.11 -11.00
C ASN A 68 -11.17 15.41 -10.85
N ALA A 69 -10.80 16.46 -10.10
CA ALA A 69 -9.42 16.77 -9.78
C ALA A 69 -8.77 15.64 -8.94
N LEU A 70 -9.49 15.16 -7.92
CA LEU A 70 -9.05 14.03 -7.09
C LEU A 70 -8.90 12.75 -7.93
N GLN A 71 -9.87 12.44 -8.80
CA GLN A 71 -9.78 11.30 -9.71
C GLN A 71 -8.56 11.38 -10.62
N SER A 72 -8.31 12.57 -11.19
CA SER A 72 -7.12 12.80 -12.04
C SER A 72 -5.82 12.56 -11.28
N THR A 73 -5.75 13.00 -10.03
CA THR A 73 -4.58 12.81 -9.15
C THR A 73 -4.32 11.33 -8.89
N VAL A 74 -5.37 10.57 -8.58
CA VAL A 74 -5.31 9.13 -8.34
C VAL A 74 -4.88 8.36 -9.59
N ASP A 75 -5.37 8.75 -10.77
CA ASP A 75 -5.02 8.12 -12.05
C ASP A 75 -3.56 8.41 -12.46
N ILE A 76 -3.09 9.63 -12.25
CA ILE A 76 -1.68 10.02 -12.47
C ILE A 76 -0.78 9.20 -11.55
N TYR A 77 -1.14 9.07 -10.27
CA TYR A 77 -0.35 8.29 -9.32
C TYR A 77 -0.25 6.83 -9.75
N ARG A 78 -1.36 6.21 -10.13
CA ARG A 78 -1.38 4.84 -10.67
C ARG A 78 -0.48 4.69 -11.90
N THR A 79 -0.57 5.61 -12.85
CA THR A 79 0.22 5.56 -14.09
C THR A 79 1.71 5.62 -13.81
N ARG A 80 2.11 6.37 -12.79
CA ARG A 80 3.52 6.55 -12.41
C ARG A 80 4.09 5.40 -11.58
N THR A 81 3.29 4.80 -10.71
CA THR A 81 3.77 3.85 -9.69
C THR A 81 3.26 2.43 -9.91
N GLY A 82 2.21 2.24 -10.71
CA GLY A 82 1.49 0.97 -10.82
C GLY A 82 0.64 0.63 -9.60
N ALA A 83 0.69 1.43 -8.53
CA ALA A 83 -0.09 1.20 -7.32
C ALA A 83 -1.57 1.54 -7.54
N ARG A 84 -2.44 0.80 -6.86
CA ARG A 84 -3.87 1.08 -6.84
C ARG A 84 -4.19 2.00 -5.68
N VAL A 85 -5.06 2.96 -5.92
CA VAL A 85 -5.49 3.93 -4.92
C VAL A 85 -7.01 3.92 -4.84
N VAL A 86 -7.52 3.96 -3.62
CA VAL A 86 -8.92 4.22 -3.31
C VAL A 86 -8.95 5.34 -2.30
N VAL A 87 -9.71 6.39 -2.59
CA VAL A 87 -10.00 7.47 -1.64
C VAL A 87 -11.47 7.34 -1.26
N THR A 88 -11.73 7.32 0.05
CA THR A 88 -13.10 7.25 0.59
C THR A 88 -13.44 8.52 1.35
N ASP A 89 -14.72 8.77 1.52
CA ASP A 89 -15.25 9.76 2.45
C ASP A 89 -15.24 9.25 3.92
N GLU A 90 -15.82 10.01 4.82
CA GLU A 90 -15.97 9.72 6.25
C GLU A 90 -16.83 8.47 6.54
N LEU A 91 -17.68 8.07 5.59
CA LEU A 91 -18.52 6.87 5.69
C LEU A 91 -17.82 5.62 5.12
N GLY A 92 -16.65 5.78 4.50
CA GLY A 92 -15.92 4.69 3.84
C GLY A 92 -16.41 4.41 2.42
N ILE A 93 -17.19 5.32 1.83
CA ILE A 93 -17.65 5.22 0.45
C ILE A 93 -16.59 5.80 -0.51
N ALA A 94 -16.28 5.07 -1.55
CA ALA A 94 -15.25 5.47 -2.51
C ALA A 94 -15.66 6.72 -3.31
N VAL A 95 -14.87 7.79 -3.20
CA VAL A 95 -15.04 9.04 -3.96
C VAL A 95 -14.09 9.15 -5.14
N ALA A 96 -12.93 8.51 -5.08
CA ALA A 96 -12.01 8.37 -6.21
C ALA A 96 -11.32 6.99 -6.18
N VAL A 97 -11.12 6.42 -7.36
CA VAL A 97 -10.60 5.04 -7.49
C VAL A 97 -9.68 4.93 -8.69
N SER A 98 -8.53 4.31 -8.54
CA SER A 98 -7.67 3.95 -9.67
C SER A 98 -7.84 2.48 -10.04
N GLY A 99 -8.22 2.22 -11.30
CA GLY A 99 -8.35 0.87 -11.85
C GLY A 99 -9.76 0.34 -11.91
N ASP A 100 -9.89 -0.86 -12.50
CA ASP A 100 -11.16 -1.42 -12.93
C ASP A 100 -11.86 -2.30 -11.87
N GLU A 101 -11.18 -2.59 -10.75
CA GLU A 101 -11.67 -3.52 -9.71
C GLU A 101 -12.59 -2.87 -8.67
N ALA A 102 -12.57 -1.56 -8.58
CA ALA A 102 -13.41 -0.78 -7.70
C ALA A 102 -14.04 0.37 -8.48
N ARG A 103 -15.16 0.84 -8.01
CA ARG A 103 -15.89 1.95 -8.63
C ARG A 103 -16.17 3.03 -7.59
N ARG A 104 -16.31 4.25 -8.05
CA ARG A 104 -16.83 5.34 -7.24
C ARG A 104 -18.22 4.95 -6.71
N GLY A 105 -18.44 5.14 -5.42
CA GLY A 105 -19.66 4.73 -4.72
C GLY A 105 -19.60 3.34 -4.08
N ASP A 106 -18.53 2.57 -4.31
CA ASP A 106 -18.37 1.28 -3.62
C ASP A 106 -18.12 1.49 -2.12
N ASP A 107 -18.69 0.63 -1.30
CA ASP A 107 -18.56 0.65 0.16
C ASP A 107 -17.33 -0.16 0.62
N PHE A 108 -16.40 0.54 1.25
CA PHE A 108 -15.19 0.00 1.84
C PHE A 108 -15.19 0.04 3.37
N SER A 109 -16.25 0.51 4.01
CA SER A 109 -16.33 0.70 5.47
C SER A 109 -16.11 -0.58 6.27
N THR A 110 -16.45 -1.73 5.71
CA THR A 110 -16.29 -3.05 6.35
C THR A 110 -14.84 -3.55 6.33
N ARG A 111 -13.94 -2.90 5.62
CA ARG A 111 -12.53 -3.30 5.58
C ARG A 111 -11.81 -2.83 6.84
N PRO A 112 -11.12 -3.72 7.56
CA PRO A 112 -10.52 -3.37 8.85
C PRO A 112 -9.48 -2.25 8.75
N GLU A 113 -8.73 -2.19 7.65
CA GLU A 113 -7.77 -1.11 7.39
C GLU A 113 -8.44 0.25 7.18
N ILE A 114 -9.61 0.28 6.54
CA ILE A 114 -10.39 1.50 6.34
C ILE A 114 -11.03 1.93 7.67
N ALA A 115 -11.65 1.00 8.38
CA ALA A 115 -12.24 1.28 9.69
C ALA A 115 -11.20 1.82 10.68
N ALA A 116 -9.98 1.28 10.69
CA ALA A 116 -8.89 1.78 11.53
C ALA A 116 -8.50 3.22 11.15
N ALA A 117 -8.36 3.51 9.86
CA ALA A 117 -7.99 4.83 9.37
C ALA A 117 -9.10 5.86 9.62
N LEU A 118 -10.38 5.51 9.46
CA LEU A 118 -11.51 6.38 9.83
C LEU A 118 -11.53 6.72 11.32
N ASN A 119 -10.94 5.87 12.19
CA ASN A 119 -10.72 6.17 13.60
C ASN A 119 -9.38 6.91 13.85
N GLY A 120 -8.75 7.46 12.82
CA GLY A 120 -7.50 8.24 12.92
C GLY A 120 -6.23 7.40 13.05
N THR A 121 -6.33 6.07 12.93
CA THR A 121 -5.17 5.17 13.09
C THR A 121 -4.70 4.65 11.71
N PRO A 122 -3.53 5.09 11.22
CA PRO A 122 -2.97 4.54 10.00
C PRO A 122 -2.77 3.02 10.10
N SER A 123 -3.06 2.31 9.03
CA SER A 123 -2.93 0.85 8.97
C SER A 123 -2.11 0.45 7.73
N ALA A 124 -1.22 -0.51 7.92
CA ALA A 124 -0.44 -1.08 6.83
C ALA A 124 -0.29 -2.58 7.05
N GLY A 125 -0.26 -3.35 5.96
CA GLY A 125 -0.16 -4.79 6.08
C GLY A 125 0.01 -5.49 4.75
N ARG A 126 -0.07 -6.81 4.83
CA ARG A 126 -0.07 -7.72 3.68
C ARG A 126 -1.28 -8.61 3.75
N ARG A 127 -1.84 -8.92 2.60
CA ARG A 127 -2.87 -9.94 2.48
C ARG A 127 -2.67 -10.71 1.19
N SER A 128 -3.05 -11.96 1.20
CA SER A 128 -3.13 -12.74 -0.03
C SER A 128 -4.30 -12.23 -0.88
N SER A 129 -4.06 -12.10 -2.16
CA SER A 129 -5.07 -11.73 -3.16
C SER A 129 -5.29 -12.92 -4.09
N GLU A 130 -6.42 -13.57 -3.97
CA GLU A 130 -6.79 -14.66 -4.88
C GLU A 130 -6.89 -14.17 -6.34
N THR A 131 -7.37 -12.94 -6.55
CA THR A 131 -7.51 -12.32 -7.87
C THR A 131 -6.17 -12.07 -8.56
N LEU A 132 -5.12 -11.77 -7.79
CA LEU A 132 -3.77 -11.46 -8.32
C LEU A 132 -2.80 -12.63 -8.19
N GLY A 133 -3.22 -13.71 -7.55
CA GLY A 133 -2.37 -14.89 -7.34
C GLY A 133 -1.12 -14.65 -6.49
N GLY A 134 -1.13 -13.64 -5.61
CA GLY A 134 0.03 -13.27 -4.78
C GLY A 134 -0.32 -12.40 -3.59
N ASP A 135 0.69 -12.11 -2.78
CA ASP A 135 0.54 -11.20 -1.65
C ASP A 135 0.56 -9.74 -2.12
N ILE A 136 -0.43 -8.99 -1.68
CA ILE A 136 -0.49 -7.55 -1.87
C ILE A 136 -0.11 -6.84 -0.57
N VAL A 137 0.65 -5.76 -0.71
CA VAL A 137 0.91 -4.82 0.37
C VAL A 137 -0.15 -3.72 0.28
N TYR A 138 -0.71 -3.33 1.42
CA TYR A 138 -1.64 -2.22 1.50
C TYR A 138 -1.23 -1.24 2.58
N VAL A 139 -1.61 0.01 2.38
CA VAL A 139 -1.51 1.09 3.35
C VAL A 139 -2.83 1.84 3.32
N ALA A 140 -3.37 2.16 4.49
CA ALA A 140 -4.54 3.02 4.65
C ALA A 140 -4.19 4.13 5.65
N VAL A 141 -4.38 5.37 5.25
CA VAL A 141 -4.09 6.55 6.09
C VAL A 141 -5.31 7.46 6.14
N PRO A 142 -5.61 8.07 7.30
CA PRO A 142 -6.69 9.03 7.41
C PRO A 142 -6.39 10.29 6.58
N VAL A 143 -7.41 10.83 5.94
CA VAL A 143 -7.44 12.22 5.48
C VAL A 143 -7.99 13.04 6.64
N LEU A 144 -7.20 13.99 7.11
CA LEU A 144 -7.55 14.79 8.28
C LEU A 144 -7.89 16.21 7.85
N SER A 145 -9.02 16.74 8.35
CA SER A 145 -9.30 18.16 8.35
C SER A 145 -9.22 18.65 9.80
N GLY A 146 -8.16 19.40 10.09
CA GLY A 146 -7.78 19.66 11.46
C GLY A 146 -7.42 18.38 12.22
N ALA A 147 -8.23 18.00 13.22
CA ALA A 147 -8.03 16.77 14.01
C ALA A 147 -9.06 15.67 13.67
N LEU A 148 -9.98 15.92 12.76
CA LEU A 148 -11.06 14.99 12.44
C LEU A 148 -10.76 14.24 11.14
N PRO A 149 -10.91 12.91 11.11
CA PRO A 149 -10.85 12.14 9.88
C PRO A 149 -12.08 12.45 9.01
N VAL A 150 -11.84 12.94 7.78
CA VAL A 150 -12.86 13.24 6.77
C VAL A 150 -12.88 12.23 5.63
N GLY A 151 -11.98 11.26 5.69
CA GLY A 151 -11.89 10.17 4.71
C GLY A 151 -10.63 9.34 4.89
N VAL A 152 -10.37 8.46 3.94
CA VAL A 152 -9.20 7.57 3.94
C VAL A 152 -8.61 7.49 2.54
N VAL A 153 -7.28 7.51 2.45
CA VAL A 153 -6.51 7.08 1.29
C VAL A 153 -5.97 5.68 1.55
N ARG A 154 -6.31 4.77 0.65
CA ARG A 154 -5.83 3.40 0.68
C ARG A 154 -5.12 3.05 -0.63
#